data_80ff6ec4cfeff204f59c773a17623a1b
#
_entry.id   80ff6ec4cfeff204f59c773a17623a1b
#
_cell.length_a   1.000
_cell.length_b   1.000
_cell.length_c   1.000
_cell.angle_alpha   90.00
_cell.angle_beta   90.00
_cell.angle_gamma   90.00
#
_symmetry.space_group_name_H-M   'P 1'
#
loop_
_entity.id
_entity.type
_entity.pdbx_description
1 polymer ?
#
loop_
_entity_poly.entity_id
_entity_poly.type
_entity_poly.pdbx_seq_one_letter_code
_entity_poly.pdbx_strand_id
1 'polypeptide(L)'
;MRATGFAEAPANWVSAGTSLDSMAARARLSRPGLRTFFNIADDWGLTTDQQRTLLGGVSKSSLHNWKAGQVSALSRDQLERVSLVLGIYKGMALLFADGDGGKRWLKSENSEGVFGGASPLARMLRGGIEDLYVTRRYIDAWRGVR
;
A
#
# COMPACT_ATOMS: atom_id res chain seq x y z
N MET A 1 11.70 15.82 2.85
CA MET A 1 11.50 15.79 1.55
C MET A 1 10.62 14.74 1.13
N ARG A 2 10.20 14.71 0.09
CA ARG A 2 9.32 13.85 -0.31
C ARG A 2 9.86 12.92 -1.27
N ALA A 3 9.22 11.93 -1.45
CA ALA A 3 9.63 10.90 -2.33
C ALA A 3 9.30 11.28 -3.76
N THR A 4 9.91 12.32 -4.18
CA THR A 4 9.56 12.86 -5.48
C THR A 4 9.97 11.98 -6.62
N GLY A 5 10.93 11.09 -6.39
CA GLY A 5 11.34 10.20 -7.45
C GLY A 5 10.41 9.04 -7.67
N PHE A 6 9.41 8.88 -6.84
CA PHE A 6 8.50 7.76 -7.01
C PHE A 6 7.70 7.92 -8.26
N ALA A 7 7.62 6.83 -8.98
CA ALA A 7 6.65 6.76 -10.03
C ALA A 7 5.30 6.79 -9.38
N GLU A 8 4.59 7.83 -9.61
CA GLU A 8 3.26 7.89 -9.10
C GLU A 8 2.37 6.99 -9.93
N ALA A 9 1.44 6.34 -9.29
CA ALA A 9 0.44 5.61 -10.02
C ALA A 9 -0.29 6.59 -10.94
N PRO A 10 -0.70 6.14 -12.12
CA PRO A 10 -1.47 7.02 -13.00
C PRO A 10 -2.66 7.63 -12.28
N ALA A 11 -3.03 8.84 -12.65
CA ALA A 11 -4.08 9.57 -11.96
C ALA A 11 -5.38 8.78 -11.90
N ASN A 12 -5.64 7.94 -12.89
CA ASN A 12 -6.85 7.14 -12.93
C ASN A 12 -6.62 5.71 -12.45
N TRP A 13 -5.50 5.44 -11.80
CA TRP A 13 -5.23 4.09 -11.32
C TRP A 13 -6.19 3.75 -10.18
N VAL A 14 -6.91 2.66 -10.33
CA VAL A 14 -7.95 2.23 -9.39
C VAL A 14 -8.85 3.40 -8.99
N SER A 15 -9.30 4.16 -9.96
CA SER A 15 -10.23 5.24 -9.71
C SER A 15 -11.63 4.69 -9.50
N ALA A 16 -12.52 5.55 -9.00
CA ALA A 16 -13.91 5.18 -8.82
C ALA A 16 -14.46 4.70 -10.17
N GLY A 17 -15.11 3.57 -10.15
CA GLY A 17 -15.67 2.99 -11.36
C GLY A 17 -14.75 2.04 -12.10
N THR A 18 -13.47 1.95 -11.70
CA THR A 18 -12.58 0.97 -12.30
C THR A 18 -12.96 -0.42 -11.80
N SER A 19 -13.25 -1.33 -12.73
CA SER A 19 -13.59 -2.68 -12.36
C SER A 19 -12.36 -3.55 -12.28
N LEU A 20 -12.16 -4.20 -11.15
CA LEU A 20 -11.08 -5.16 -10.99
C LEU A 20 -11.53 -6.60 -11.29
N ASP A 21 -12.76 -6.75 -11.78
CA ASP A 21 -13.26 -8.08 -12.14
C ASP A 21 -12.71 -8.56 -13.48
N SER A 22 -12.34 -7.63 -14.36
CA SER A 22 -11.83 -7.95 -15.68
C SER A 22 -10.35 -8.32 -15.60
N MET A 23 -10.01 -9.47 -16.18
CA MET A 23 -8.60 -9.87 -16.30
C MET A 23 -7.79 -8.82 -17.07
N ALA A 24 -8.38 -8.25 -18.12
CA ALA A 24 -7.67 -7.26 -18.93
C ALA A 24 -7.37 -6.00 -18.12
N ALA A 25 -8.33 -5.56 -17.30
CA ALA A 25 -8.12 -4.39 -16.45
C ALA A 25 -7.04 -4.66 -15.42
N ARG A 26 -7.08 -5.84 -14.80
CA ARG A 26 -6.07 -6.21 -13.81
C ARG A 26 -4.69 -6.30 -14.43
N ALA A 27 -4.59 -6.87 -15.64
CA ALA A 27 -3.32 -6.98 -16.33
C ALA A 27 -2.72 -5.59 -16.59
N ARG A 28 -3.57 -4.66 -17.02
CA ARG A 28 -3.11 -3.29 -17.32
C ARG A 28 -2.61 -2.57 -16.08
N LEU A 29 -3.23 -2.80 -14.93
CA LEU A 29 -2.91 -2.10 -13.70
C LEU A 29 -1.79 -2.74 -12.90
N SER A 30 -1.47 -4.01 -13.16
CA SER A 30 -0.59 -4.78 -12.30
C SER A 30 0.83 -4.24 -12.28
N ARG A 31 1.43 -4.01 -13.43
CA ARG A 31 2.82 -3.59 -13.49
C ARG A 31 3.04 -2.19 -12.89
N PRO A 32 2.27 -1.17 -13.28
CA PRO A 32 2.48 0.14 -12.66
C PRO A 32 2.13 0.16 -11.18
N GLY A 33 1.13 -0.57 -10.75
CA GLY A 33 0.80 -0.65 -9.34
C GLY A 33 1.91 -1.27 -8.51
N LEU A 34 2.48 -2.37 -9.00
CA LEU A 34 3.58 -3.02 -8.31
C LEU A 34 4.83 -2.16 -8.28
N ARG A 35 5.12 -1.45 -9.36
CA ARG A 35 6.27 -0.56 -9.38
C ARG A 35 6.16 0.49 -8.27
N THR A 36 5.00 1.10 -8.14
CA THR A 36 4.78 2.07 -7.08
C THR A 36 4.81 1.41 -5.71
N PHE A 37 4.22 0.23 -5.57
CA PHE A 37 4.27 -0.50 -4.30
C PHE A 37 5.70 -0.76 -3.86
N PHE A 38 6.56 -1.22 -4.76
CA PHE A 38 7.95 -1.50 -4.39
C PHE A 38 8.72 -0.24 -4.04
N ASN A 39 8.42 0.88 -4.69
CA ASN A 39 9.02 2.15 -4.30
C ASN A 39 8.60 2.56 -2.90
N ILE A 40 7.33 2.35 -2.56
CA ILE A 40 6.84 2.62 -1.21
C ILE A 40 7.52 1.70 -0.20
N ALA A 41 7.64 0.43 -0.55
CA ALA A 41 8.29 -0.54 0.33
C ALA A 41 9.74 -0.15 0.63
N ASP A 42 10.44 0.35 -0.37
CA ASP A 42 11.80 0.85 -0.16
C ASP A 42 11.80 2.07 0.76
N ASP A 43 10.89 3.00 0.54
CA ASP A 43 10.82 4.20 1.37
C ASP A 43 10.49 3.87 2.82
N TRP A 44 9.60 2.91 3.02
CA TRP A 44 9.23 2.49 4.37
C TRP A 44 10.24 1.54 5.01
N GLY A 45 11.20 1.06 4.23
CA GLY A 45 12.19 0.11 4.73
C GLY A 45 11.63 -1.26 5.03
N LEU A 46 10.67 -1.72 4.23
CA LEU A 46 10.02 -3.01 4.47
C LEU A 46 10.92 -4.17 4.07
N THR A 47 10.94 -5.19 4.90
CA THR A 47 11.64 -6.43 4.57
C THR A 47 10.90 -7.19 3.49
N THR A 48 11.58 -8.18 2.91
CA THR A 48 10.95 -9.07 1.93
C THR A 48 9.70 -9.72 2.51
N ASP A 49 9.79 -10.23 3.73
CA ASP A 49 8.65 -10.90 4.34
C ASP A 49 7.48 -9.94 4.60
N GLN A 50 7.80 -8.72 5.01
CA GLN A 50 6.74 -7.71 5.20
C GLN A 50 6.05 -7.38 3.89
N GLN A 51 6.82 -7.25 2.81
CA GLN A 51 6.24 -7.00 1.50
C GLN A 51 5.32 -8.15 1.07
N ARG A 52 5.76 -9.38 1.29
CA ARG A 52 4.95 -10.55 0.96
C ARG A 52 3.63 -10.54 1.74
N THR A 53 3.69 -10.19 3.01
CA THR A 53 2.50 -10.15 3.85
C THR A 53 1.51 -9.11 3.35
N LEU A 54 1.98 -7.91 3.03
CA LEU A 54 1.09 -6.86 2.53
C LEU A 54 0.44 -7.26 1.21
N LEU A 55 1.11 -8.07 0.42
CA LEU A 55 0.59 -8.54 -0.86
C LEU A 55 -0.26 -9.80 -0.75
N GLY A 56 -0.58 -10.22 0.48
CA GLY A 56 -1.48 -11.34 0.70
C GLY A 56 -0.80 -12.67 0.92
N GLY A 57 0.50 -12.65 1.26
CA GLY A 57 1.24 -13.87 1.54
C GLY A 57 1.81 -14.53 0.30
N VAL A 58 2.20 -13.73 -0.68
CA VAL A 58 2.77 -14.25 -1.92
C VAL A 58 4.10 -14.96 -1.65
N SER A 59 4.47 -15.88 -2.52
CA SER A 59 5.73 -16.61 -2.39
C SER A 59 6.92 -15.69 -2.65
N LYS A 60 8.08 -16.10 -2.14
CA LYS A 60 9.30 -15.35 -2.40
C LYS A 60 9.64 -15.32 -3.88
N SER A 61 9.37 -16.41 -4.60
CA SER A 61 9.65 -16.43 -6.03
C SER A 61 8.73 -15.51 -6.80
N SER A 62 7.45 -15.45 -6.44
CA SER A 62 6.54 -14.49 -7.07
C SER A 62 6.98 -13.06 -6.82
N LEU A 63 7.35 -12.74 -5.58
CA LEU A 63 7.82 -11.40 -5.26
C LEU A 63 9.04 -11.03 -6.07
N HIS A 64 9.99 -11.96 -6.17
CA HIS A 64 11.21 -11.76 -6.94
C HIS A 64 10.88 -11.47 -8.41
N ASN A 65 10.00 -12.27 -9.00
CA ASN A 65 9.61 -12.10 -10.39
C ASN A 65 8.91 -10.76 -10.60
N TRP A 66 8.04 -10.39 -9.67
CA TRP A 66 7.30 -9.14 -9.79
C TRP A 66 8.22 -7.92 -9.70
N LYS A 67 9.23 -7.99 -8.83
CA LYS A 67 10.23 -6.91 -8.76
C LYS A 67 11.01 -6.77 -10.06
N ALA A 68 11.19 -7.86 -10.78
CA ALA A 68 11.84 -7.84 -12.08
C ALA A 68 10.89 -7.44 -13.21
N GLY A 69 9.64 -7.12 -12.89
CA GLY A 69 8.67 -6.72 -13.89
C GLY A 69 7.95 -7.88 -14.55
N GLN A 70 8.15 -9.09 -14.06
CA GLN A 70 7.54 -10.28 -14.64
C GLN A 70 6.22 -10.56 -13.93
N VAL A 71 5.18 -9.94 -14.42
CA VAL A 71 3.82 -10.14 -13.90
C VAL A 71 2.85 -10.07 -15.05
N SER A 72 1.91 -11.02 -15.11
CA SER A 72 0.86 -10.98 -16.12
C SER A 72 -0.36 -10.21 -15.60
N ALA A 73 -0.97 -10.70 -14.54
CA ALA A 73 -2.10 -10.03 -13.91
C ALA A 73 -2.17 -10.44 -12.45
N LEU A 74 -2.27 -9.46 -11.56
CA LEU A 74 -2.53 -9.73 -10.16
C LEU A 74 -4.00 -10.11 -9.99
N SER A 75 -4.29 -10.83 -8.92
CA SER A 75 -5.67 -11.11 -8.57
C SER A 75 -6.35 -9.82 -8.11
N ARG A 76 -7.69 -9.87 -8.03
CA ARG A 76 -8.44 -8.74 -7.51
C ARG A 76 -7.99 -8.39 -6.10
N ASP A 77 -7.85 -9.40 -5.23
CA ASP A 77 -7.41 -9.17 -3.86
C ASP A 77 -6.03 -8.49 -3.83
N GLN A 78 -5.09 -8.98 -4.63
CA GLN A 78 -3.75 -8.42 -4.66
C GLN A 78 -3.77 -6.96 -5.12
N LEU A 79 -4.56 -6.64 -6.14
CA LEU A 79 -4.67 -5.27 -6.61
C LEU A 79 -5.34 -4.36 -5.58
N GLU A 80 -6.35 -4.87 -4.87
CA GLU A 80 -6.97 -4.08 -3.81
C GLU A 80 -5.96 -3.77 -2.71
N ARG A 81 -5.12 -4.75 -2.34
CA ARG A 81 -4.07 -4.52 -1.35
C ARG A 81 -3.09 -3.46 -1.81
N VAL A 82 -2.65 -3.56 -3.05
CA VAL A 82 -1.75 -2.55 -3.62
C VAL A 82 -2.41 -1.18 -3.57
N SER A 83 -3.65 -1.10 -3.99
CA SER A 83 -4.39 0.17 -3.98
C SER A 83 -4.48 0.77 -2.58
N LEU A 84 -4.75 -0.06 -1.58
CA LEU A 84 -4.85 0.42 -0.21
C LEU A 84 -3.52 0.94 0.30
N VAL A 85 -2.42 0.24 0.01
CA VAL A 85 -1.10 0.69 0.42
C VAL A 85 -0.75 2.02 -0.25
N LEU A 86 -1.03 2.14 -1.55
CA LEU A 86 -0.80 3.39 -2.26
C LEU A 86 -1.60 4.53 -1.65
N GLY A 87 -2.87 4.27 -1.31
CA GLY A 87 -3.71 5.28 -0.70
C GLY A 87 -3.25 5.69 0.69
N ILE A 88 -2.77 4.73 1.48
CA ILE A 88 -2.20 5.01 2.79
C ILE A 88 -0.97 5.89 2.65
N TYR A 89 -0.08 5.54 1.73
CA TYR A 89 1.14 6.31 1.49
C TYR A 89 0.81 7.74 1.09
N LYS A 90 -0.12 7.89 0.14
CA LYS A 90 -0.52 9.21 -0.33
C LYS A 90 -1.16 10.03 0.79
N GLY A 91 -2.02 9.38 1.58
CA GLY A 91 -2.67 10.06 2.70
C GLY A 91 -1.66 10.55 3.73
N MET A 92 -0.66 9.72 4.04
CA MET A 92 0.39 10.13 4.95
C MET A 92 1.19 11.31 4.41
N ALA A 93 1.48 11.30 3.12
CA ALA A 93 2.22 12.40 2.50
C ALA A 93 1.46 13.72 2.59
N LEU A 94 0.14 13.66 2.59
CA LEU A 94 -0.70 14.84 2.72
C LEU A 94 -0.85 15.30 4.17
N LEU A 95 -0.76 14.38 5.12
CA LEU A 95 -0.90 14.71 6.54
C LEU A 95 0.39 15.23 7.17
N PHE A 96 1.52 14.74 6.73
CA PHE A 96 2.80 15.06 7.35
C PHE A 96 3.61 15.93 6.41
N ALA A 97 4.07 17.06 6.93
CA ALA A 97 4.83 18.02 6.13
C ALA A 97 6.17 17.45 5.66
N ASP A 98 6.75 16.55 6.44
CA ASP A 98 7.98 15.89 6.04
C ASP A 98 7.77 14.38 6.06
N GLY A 99 8.52 13.68 5.22
CA GLY A 99 8.38 12.24 5.09
C GLY A 99 8.78 11.48 6.34
N ASP A 100 9.68 12.04 7.13
CA ASP A 100 10.14 11.38 8.35
C ASP A 100 9.04 11.34 9.41
N GLY A 101 8.23 12.40 9.48
CA GLY A 101 7.09 12.42 10.40
C GLY A 101 6.12 11.31 10.10
N GLY A 102 5.81 11.09 8.84
CA GLY A 102 4.93 10.01 8.43
C GLY A 102 5.50 8.65 8.75
N LYS A 103 6.78 8.45 8.49
CA LYS A 103 7.42 7.17 8.80
C LYS A 103 7.48 6.92 10.29
N ARG A 104 7.73 7.95 11.09
CA ARG A 104 7.69 7.80 12.54
C ARG A 104 6.30 7.38 13.02
N TRP A 105 5.27 8.03 12.50
CA TRP A 105 3.89 7.69 12.84
C TRP A 105 3.61 6.23 12.49
N LEU A 106 3.98 5.83 11.29
CA LEU A 106 3.72 4.49 10.78
C LEU A 106 4.34 3.41 11.67
N LYS A 107 5.50 3.68 12.23
CA LYS A 107 6.28 2.69 12.95
C LYS A 107 6.22 2.84 14.47
N SER A 108 5.50 3.82 14.98
CA SER A 108 5.40 4.06 16.42
C SER A 108 4.14 3.47 16.99
N GLU A 109 4.20 3.08 18.25
CA GLU A 109 3.03 2.58 18.97
C GLU A 109 1.95 3.63 18.96
N ASN A 110 0.71 3.19 18.86
CA ASN A 110 -0.44 4.07 18.69
C ASN A 110 -1.57 3.58 19.57
N SER A 111 -2.02 4.42 20.49
CA SER A 111 -3.04 4.05 21.47
C SER A 111 -4.47 4.17 20.92
N GLU A 112 -4.63 4.68 19.69
CA GLU A 112 -5.98 4.74 19.11
C GLU A 112 -6.57 3.34 19.02
N GLY A 113 -7.87 3.25 19.20
CA GLY A 113 -8.55 1.97 19.32
C GLY A 113 -8.27 1.01 18.17
N VAL A 114 -8.22 1.54 16.94
CA VAL A 114 -8.01 0.69 15.77
C VAL A 114 -6.62 0.03 15.76
N PHE A 115 -5.66 0.61 16.46
CA PHE A 115 -4.29 0.06 16.50
C PHE A 115 -3.99 -0.69 17.79
N GLY A 116 -4.76 -0.43 18.84
CA GLY A 116 -4.67 -1.19 20.09
C GLY A 116 -3.32 -1.16 20.76
N GLY A 117 -2.55 -0.08 20.60
CA GLY A 117 -1.23 0.05 21.17
C GLY A 117 -0.10 -0.43 20.26
N ALA A 118 -0.42 -1.09 19.16
CA ALA A 118 0.59 -1.48 18.17
C ALA A 118 0.81 -0.32 17.21
N SER A 119 1.85 -0.42 16.40
CA SER A 119 2.06 0.60 15.38
C SER A 119 1.07 0.39 14.24
N PRO A 120 0.77 1.46 13.48
CA PRO A 120 -0.04 1.29 12.27
C PRO A 120 0.54 0.24 11.32
N LEU A 121 1.86 0.21 11.15
CA LEU A 121 2.49 -0.81 10.31
C LEU A 121 2.23 -2.21 10.86
N ALA A 122 2.34 -2.39 12.19
CA ALA A 122 2.07 -3.69 12.79
C ALA A 122 0.62 -4.12 12.52
N ARG A 123 -0.33 -3.18 12.55
CA ARG A 123 -1.71 -3.50 12.21
C ARG A 123 -1.82 -3.99 10.77
N MET A 124 -1.18 -3.27 9.84
CA MET A 124 -1.20 -3.67 8.43
C MET A 124 -0.59 -5.04 8.22
N LEU A 125 0.44 -5.35 9.00
CA LEU A 125 1.17 -6.62 8.86
C LEU A 125 0.45 -7.80 9.50
N ARG A 126 -0.74 -7.61 10.06
CA ARG A 126 -1.55 -8.74 10.50
C ARG A 126 -2.00 -9.60 9.33
N GLY A 127 -1.97 -9.05 8.13
CA GLY A 127 -2.11 -9.83 6.91
C GLY A 127 -3.48 -9.86 6.27
N GLY A 128 -4.50 -9.38 6.95
CA GLY A 128 -5.83 -9.33 6.37
C GLY A 128 -6.03 -8.06 5.56
N ILE A 129 -6.82 -8.16 4.50
CA ILE A 129 -7.11 -6.96 3.72
C ILE A 129 -7.87 -5.93 4.56
N GLU A 130 -8.65 -6.39 5.52
CA GLU A 130 -9.38 -5.47 6.40
C GLU A 130 -8.42 -4.64 7.24
N ASP A 131 -7.25 -5.17 7.58
CA ASP A 131 -6.26 -4.40 8.34
C ASP A 131 -5.75 -3.21 7.53
N LEU A 132 -5.67 -3.37 6.22
CA LEU A 132 -5.32 -2.27 5.32
C LEU A 132 -6.48 -1.28 5.20
N TYR A 133 -7.71 -1.77 5.10
CA TYR A 133 -8.88 -0.91 5.04
C TYR A 133 -9.02 -0.06 6.29
N VAL A 134 -8.82 -0.67 7.46
CA VAL A 134 -8.94 0.05 8.73
C VAL A 134 -7.92 1.19 8.79
N THR A 135 -6.68 0.89 8.41
CA THR A 135 -5.62 1.90 8.42
C THR A 135 -5.93 3.00 7.42
N ARG A 136 -6.38 2.65 6.22
CA ARG A 136 -6.74 3.62 5.20
C ARG A 136 -7.86 4.53 5.67
N ARG A 137 -8.91 3.95 6.25
CA ARG A 137 -10.04 4.73 6.74
C ARG A 137 -9.64 5.65 7.88
N TYR A 138 -8.72 5.21 8.73
CA TYR A 138 -8.22 6.06 9.81
C TYR A 138 -7.56 7.31 9.24
N ILE A 139 -6.69 7.12 8.25
CA ILE A 139 -5.99 8.23 7.62
C ILE A 139 -6.97 9.14 6.89
N ASP A 140 -7.92 8.56 6.18
CA ASP A 140 -8.92 9.36 5.46
C ASP A 140 -9.75 10.20 6.42
N ALA A 141 -10.15 9.63 7.54
CA ALA A 141 -10.91 10.37 8.54
C ALA A 141 -10.08 11.52 9.13
N TRP A 142 -8.80 11.26 9.36
CA TRP A 142 -7.89 12.27 9.88
C TRP A 142 -7.75 13.43 8.90
N ARG A 143 -7.75 13.13 7.60
CA ARG A 143 -7.70 14.16 6.56
C ARG A 143 -9.03 14.85 6.33
N GLY A 144 -10.11 14.37 6.94
CA GLY A 144 -11.43 14.89 6.69
C GLY A 144 -12.10 14.34 5.43
N VAL A 145 -11.58 13.26 4.89
CA VAL A 145 -12.17 12.62 3.71
C VAL A 145 -13.28 11.67 4.15
N ARG A 146 -14.39 11.68 3.43
CA ARG A 146 -15.54 10.84 3.76
C ARG A 146 -15.65 9.65 2.82
#